data_d95770e24f885aece59e9527254e7455
#
_entry.id   d95770e24f885aece59e9527254e7455
#
_cell.length_a   1.000
_cell.length_b   1.000
_cell.length_c   1.000
_cell.angle_alpha   90.00
_cell.angle_beta   90.00
_cell.angle_gamma   90.00
#
_symmetry.space_group_name_H-M   'P 1'
#
loop_
_entity.id
_entity.type
_entity.pdbx_description
1 polymer ?
#
loop_
_entity_poly.entity_id
_entity_poly.type
_entity_poly.pdbx_seq_one_letter_code
_entity_poly.pdbx_strand_id
1 'polypeptide(L)'
;MTFRLASNSSPSFLGEGDHPQDGGGACARFGCSAGPSTALRAVPLPVPGRNWILVAIALLLLLFAVPSFAADIPGSQLGPAQSGALDKAMTTIAGDGKPLSLSLQILILMSLLTVLPSLVLMMTSFTRIIIVLSLLRQALGLQQTPPNQVLVGLALFLSMFIMRPSLDQINASAFKPYGAGQITIEEAVTRSGTVLHGFMMRQTRQTDLKLFADLAKVPAFASPADVPFSILLPAYVTSELKTAFQIGFLIFLPFLVIDLVVASTLMSLGMMMLSPAIISMPFKLLLFVLVDGWALTMGSLAASFGGG
;
A
#
# COMPACT_ATOMS: atom_id res chain seq x y z
N MET A 1 52.99 14.98 1.35
CA MET A 1 52.70 15.16 2.79
C MET A 1 52.45 13.81 3.41
N THR A 2 53.41 13.32 4.06
CA THR A 2 53.59 12.06 4.77
C THR A 2 52.89 12.05 6.11
N PHE A 3 52.25 10.98 6.49
CA PHE A 3 52.07 10.51 7.88
C PHE A 3 51.48 9.10 7.84
N ARG A 4 52.26 8.11 8.07
CA ARG A 4 52.79 7.37 9.24
C ARG A 4 51.82 6.26 9.70
N LEU A 5 52.28 5.05 9.44
CA LEU A 5 51.90 3.77 10.04
C LEU A 5 52.20 3.75 11.56
N ALA A 6 51.35 3.15 12.33
CA ALA A 6 51.66 2.63 13.66
C ALA A 6 51.12 1.21 13.82
N SER A 7 52.04 0.28 13.88
CA SER A 7 51.89 -1.10 14.31
C SER A 7 51.83 -1.21 15.84
N ASN A 8 51.08 -2.13 16.39
CA ASN A 8 51.39 -2.84 17.64
C ASN A 8 50.54 -4.13 17.73
N SER A 9 51.11 -5.27 17.48
CA SER A 9 51.74 -6.29 18.34
C SER A 9 50.82 -6.93 19.40
N SER A 10 50.59 -8.26 19.14
CA SER A 10 50.05 -9.25 20.06
C SER A 10 50.99 -9.49 21.29
N PRO A 11 50.50 -10.16 22.32
CA PRO A 11 51.09 -11.46 22.57
C PRO A 11 50.12 -12.59 22.95
N SER A 12 50.50 -13.75 22.53
CA SER A 12 50.13 -15.11 22.92
C SER A 12 50.41 -15.42 24.39
N PHE A 13 49.50 -16.16 25.06
CA PHE A 13 49.89 -16.96 26.21
C PHE A 13 49.21 -18.33 26.17
N LEU A 14 50.03 -19.35 26.02
CA LEU A 14 49.77 -20.74 26.24
C LEU A 14 49.68 -21.00 27.75
N GLY A 15 48.87 -21.96 28.18
CA GLY A 15 48.81 -22.51 29.52
C GLY A 15 47.99 -23.77 29.57
N GLU A 16 48.66 -24.85 29.41
CA GLU A 16 48.28 -26.27 29.62
C GLU A 16 48.12 -26.55 31.10
N GLY A 17 47.27 -27.54 31.51
CA GLY A 17 47.35 -28.10 32.83
C GLY A 17 46.10 -28.79 33.34
N ASP A 18 46.03 -30.09 33.10
CA ASP A 18 45.71 -31.23 33.98
C ASP A 18 44.37 -31.34 34.78
N HIS A 19 43.72 -32.48 34.53
CA HIS A 19 42.85 -33.22 35.43
C HIS A 19 43.64 -33.78 36.62
N PRO A 20 43.02 -34.05 37.81
CA PRO A 20 42.61 -35.42 38.08
C PRO A 20 41.28 -35.60 38.86
N GLN A 21 40.94 -36.88 38.88
CA GLN A 21 39.79 -37.59 39.41
C GLN A 21 39.65 -37.60 40.97
N ASP A 22 38.46 -38.03 41.36
CA ASP A 22 38.11 -38.83 42.58
C ASP A 22 37.90 -38.13 43.91
N GLY A 23 36.80 -38.52 44.55
CA GLY A 23 36.59 -38.45 45.97
C GLY A 23 35.14 -38.40 46.41
N GLY A 24 34.57 -39.59 46.61
CA GLY A 24 33.29 -39.76 47.26
C GLY A 24 33.32 -39.44 48.76
N GLY A 25 32.16 -39.16 49.36
CA GLY A 25 32.06 -39.03 50.78
C GLY A 25 30.75 -38.45 51.31
N ALA A 26 29.81 -39.29 51.60
CA ALA A 26 28.96 -39.31 52.83
C ALA A 26 28.10 -38.10 53.23
N CYS A 27 26.83 -38.39 53.26
CA CYS A 27 25.75 -37.94 54.15
C CYS A 27 26.07 -37.07 55.38
N ALA A 28 25.28 -35.97 55.51
CA ALA A 28 24.70 -35.68 56.83
C ALA A 28 23.49 -34.68 56.64
N ARG A 29 22.34 -35.18 57.07
CA ARG A 29 21.14 -34.49 57.52
C ARG A 29 21.26 -33.02 57.86
N PHE A 30 20.51 -32.17 57.12
CA PHE A 30 19.76 -31.09 57.73
C PHE A 30 18.58 -30.78 56.79
N GLY A 31 17.38 -30.74 57.35
CA GLY A 31 16.13 -30.52 56.65
C GLY A 31 16.06 -29.08 56.12
N CYS A 32 15.82 -28.95 54.83
CA CYS A 32 15.36 -27.70 54.22
C CYS A 32 13.96 -27.97 53.66
N SER A 33 13.01 -27.29 54.26
CA SER A 33 11.63 -27.18 53.80
C SER A 33 11.58 -26.72 52.36
N ALA A 34 10.97 -27.53 51.51
CA ALA A 34 10.66 -27.17 50.14
C ALA A 34 9.59 -26.10 50.13
N GLY A 35 9.99 -24.87 49.82
CA GLY A 35 9.09 -23.83 49.37
C GLY A 35 8.59 -24.12 47.94
N PRO A 36 7.35 -23.77 47.60
CA PRO A 36 6.81 -24.09 46.28
C PRO A 36 7.57 -23.33 45.19
N SER A 37 8.21 -24.12 44.33
CA SER A 37 8.78 -23.64 43.09
C SER A 37 7.71 -22.97 42.25
N THR A 38 7.76 -21.64 42.14
CA THR A 38 7.01 -20.85 41.19
C THR A 38 7.47 -21.27 39.80
N ALA A 39 6.78 -22.25 39.23
CA ALA A 39 6.89 -22.55 37.81
C ALA A 39 6.51 -21.27 37.04
N LEU A 40 7.51 -20.63 36.45
CA LEU A 40 7.30 -19.59 35.44
C LEU A 40 6.43 -20.24 34.35
N ARG A 41 5.13 -19.97 34.40
CA ARG A 41 4.22 -20.23 33.28
C ARG A 41 4.80 -19.47 32.12
N ALA A 42 5.36 -20.20 31.16
CA ALA A 42 5.66 -19.69 29.83
C ALA A 42 4.36 -19.14 29.25
N VAL A 43 4.24 -17.84 29.21
CA VAL A 43 3.16 -17.16 28.46
C VAL A 43 3.38 -17.53 26.98
N PRO A 44 2.46 -18.26 26.35
CA PRO A 44 2.60 -18.57 24.95
C PRO A 44 2.57 -17.26 24.18
N LEU A 45 3.65 -16.93 23.47
CA LEU A 45 3.70 -15.81 22.53
C LEU A 45 2.57 -15.97 21.51
N PRO A 46 1.76 -14.96 21.26
CA PRO A 46 0.68 -15.05 20.29
C PRO A 46 1.26 -15.28 18.91
N VAL A 47 0.88 -16.40 18.30
CA VAL A 47 1.21 -16.73 16.91
C VAL A 47 0.59 -15.65 16.01
N PRO A 48 1.37 -14.93 15.17
CA PRO A 48 0.88 -13.73 14.48
C PRO A 48 -0.13 -13.98 13.34
N GLY A 49 -0.66 -15.18 13.19
CA GLY A 49 -1.58 -15.53 12.08
C GLY A 49 -3.08 -15.54 12.43
N ARG A 50 -3.46 -15.60 13.70
CA ARG A 50 -4.86 -15.87 14.10
C ARG A 50 -5.61 -14.66 14.65
N ASN A 51 -4.90 -13.60 15.02
CA ASN A 51 -5.52 -12.41 15.62
C ASN A 51 -6.02 -11.40 14.57
N TRP A 52 -5.61 -11.51 13.32
CA TRP A 52 -6.07 -10.62 12.24
C TRP A 52 -7.54 -10.83 11.91
N ILE A 53 -7.99 -12.09 11.95
CA ILE A 53 -9.41 -12.40 11.75
C ILE A 53 -10.24 -11.83 12.91
N LEU A 54 -9.73 -11.91 14.14
CA LEU A 54 -10.40 -11.35 15.32
C LEU A 54 -10.37 -9.82 15.31
N VAL A 55 -9.27 -9.20 14.86
CA VAL A 55 -9.18 -7.74 14.68
C VAL A 55 -10.08 -7.28 13.53
N ALA A 56 -10.12 -8.01 12.42
CA ALA A 56 -11.03 -7.71 11.31
C ALA A 56 -12.49 -7.90 11.72
N ILE A 57 -12.81 -8.95 12.47
CA ILE A 57 -14.15 -9.20 13.04
C ILE A 57 -14.48 -8.13 14.10
N ALA A 58 -13.54 -7.75 14.96
CA ALA A 58 -13.75 -6.68 15.94
C ALA A 58 -13.95 -5.32 15.26
N LEU A 59 -13.21 -5.02 14.19
CA LEU A 59 -13.37 -3.80 13.39
C LEU A 59 -14.69 -3.81 12.61
N LEU A 60 -15.09 -4.98 12.09
CA LEU A 60 -16.39 -5.19 11.45
C LEU A 60 -17.54 -5.06 12.47
N LEU A 61 -17.38 -5.65 13.67
CA LEU A 61 -18.36 -5.54 14.76
C LEU A 61 -18.43 -4.10 15.31
N LEU A 62 -17.30 -3.37 15.35
CA LEU A 62 -17.27 -1.96 15.72
C LEU A 62 -17.99 -1.09 14.68
N LEU A 63 -17.87 -1.41 13.38
CA LEU A 63 -18.63 -0.79 12.29
C LEU A 63 -20.13 -1.12 12.36
N PHE A 64 -20.50 -2.31 12.82
CA PHE A 64 -21.89 -2.70 13.04
C PHE A 64 -22.46 -2.29 14.41
N ALA A 65 -21.63 -2.00 15.41
CA ALA A 65 -22.05 -1.57 16.75
C ALA A 65 -22.36 -0.06 16.84
N VAL A 66 -21.99 0.73 15.83
CA VAL A 66 -22.26 2.18 15.79
C VAL A 66 -23.75 2.58 15.81
N PRO A 67 -24.72 1.76 15.32
CA PRO A 67 -26.10 2.18 15.42
C PRO A 67 -26.72 2.14 16.82
N SER A 68 -26.12 1.42 17.78
CA SER A 68 -26.68 1.30 19.14
C SER A 68 -26.30 2.44 20.08
N PHE A 69 -25.28 3.24 19.74
CA PHE A 69 -24.83 4.35 20.59
C PHE A 69 -25.47 5.72 20.22
N ALA A 70 -26.28 5.76 19.16
CA ALA A 70 -26.92 6.97 18.70
C ALA A 70 -28.28 7.26 19.40
N ALA A 71 -28.70 6.43 20.35
CA ALA A 71 -30.02 6.55 20.97
C ALA A 71 -30.08 7.46 22.20
N ASP A 72 -28.91 7.88 22.77
CA ASP A 72 -28.89 8.61 24.04
C ASP A 72 -27.98 9.88 24.07
N ILE A 73 -27.91 10.64 22.97
CA ILE A 73 -27.36 12.00 23.02
C ILE A 73 -28.53 12.98 23.06
N PRO A 74 -28.91 13.50 24.24
CA PRO A 74 -29.93 14.55 24.32
C PRO A 74 -29.33 15.83 23.75
N GLY A 75 -29.78 16.24 22.55
CA GLY A 75 -29.55 17.58 22.03
C GLY A 75 -28.75 17.75 20.75
N SER A 76 -28.34 16.71 20.03
CA SER A 76 -27.84 16.92 18.68
C SER A 76 -29.00 17.07 17.70
N GLN A 77 -29.59 18.27 17.67
CA GLN A 77 -30.36 18.70 16.52
C GLN A 77 -29.38 18.77 15.33
N LEU A 78 -29.32 17.73 14.54
CA LEU A 78 -28.76 17.80 13.18
C LEU A 78 -29.52 18.92 12.48
N GLY A 79 -28.86 20.06 12.26
CA GLY A 79 -29.48 21.20 11.64
C GLY A 79 -30.10 20.83 10.30
N PRO A 80 -31.20 21.42 9.87
CA PRO A 80 -31.95 21.10 8.64
C PRO A 80 -31.15 21.20 7.35
N ALA A 81 -29.92 21.73 7.42
CA ALA A 81 -29.01 21.83 6.28
C ALA A 81 -28.28 20.52 5.90
N GLN A 82 -28.13 19.58 6.85
CA GLN A 82 -27.42 18.33 6.57
C GLN A 82 -28.32 17.21 6.06
N SER A 83 -29.60 17.22 6.43
CA SER A 83 -30.59 16.30 5.86
C SER A 83 -30.91 16.62 4.41
N GLY A 84 -30.85 17.89 4.01
CA GLY A 84 -31.17 18.31 2.65
C GLY A 84 -30.18 17.88 1.56
N ALA A 85 -28.89 17.72 1.87
CA ALA A 85 -27.87 17.31 0.90
C ALA A 85 -27.98 15.82 0.58
N LEU A 86 -28.23 14.99 1.58
CA LEU A 86 -28.47 13.55 1.40
C LEU A 86 -29.79 13.28 0.69
N ASP A 87 -30.85 14.01 1.06
CA ASP A 87 -32.16 13.90 0.44
C ASP A 87 -32.13 14.34 -1.04
N LYS A 88 -31.40 15.41 -1.32
CA LYS A 88 -31.20 15.91 -2.69
C LYS A 88 -30.36 14.97 -3.55
N ALA A 89 -29.29 14.37 -2.99
CA ALA A 89 -28.51 13.35 -3.66
C ALA A 89 -29.35 12.07 -3.92
N MET A 90 -30.17 11.67 -2.97
CA MET A 90 -31.09 10.53 -3.09
C MET A 90 -32.20 10.78 -4.12
N THR A 91 -32.78 11.96 -4.18
CA THR A 91 -33.82 12.32 -5.17
C THR A 91 -33.23 12.41 -6.58
N THR A 92 -31.97 12.85 -6.72
CA THR A 92 -31.28 12.89 -8.01
C THR A 92 -31.00 11.48 -8.54
N ILE A 93 -30.70 10.52 -7.65
CA ILE A 93 -30.49 9.10 -8.03
C ILE A 93 -31.82 8.38 -8.28
N ALA A 94 -32.90 8.77 -7.60
CA ALA A 94 -34.21 8.15 -7.73
C ALA A 94 -34.97 8.52 -9.03
N GLY A 95 -34.62 9.61 -9.67
CA GLY A 95 -35.05 9.99 -11.04
C GLY A 95 -36.53 10.29 -11.27
N ASP A 96 -37.45 9.94 -10.41
CA ASP A 96 -38.90 10.00 -10.72
C ASP A 96 -39.82 10.40 -9.53
N GLY A 97 -39.27 11.18 -8.59
CA GLY A 97 -40.11 11.83 -7.56
C GLY A 97 -40.84 10.91 -6.55
N LYS A 98 -40.68 9.57 -6.66
CA LYS A 98 -41.22 8.65 -5.67
C LYS A 98 -40.20 8.37 -4.59
N PRO A 99 -40.52 8.49 -3.29
CA PRO A 99 -39.60 8.15 -2.22
C PRO A 99 -39.21 6.67 -2.34
N LEU A 100 -37.92 6.43 -2.55
CA LEU A 100 -37.37 5.07 -2.55
C LEU A 100 -37.66 4.43 -1.18
N SER A 101 -37.99 3.13 -1.18
CA SER A 101 -38.14 2.41 0.09
C SER A 101 -36.89 2.55 0.94
N LEU A 102 -37.05 2.70 2.25
CA LEU A 102 -35.94 2.85 3.20
C LEU A 102 -34.85 1.77 3.00
N SER A 103 -35.27 0.54 2.73
CA SER A 103 -34.36 -0.59 2.46
C SER A 103 -33.48 -0.35 1.23
N LEU A 104 -34.05 0.23 0.16
CA LEU A 104 -33.29 0.53 -1.06
C LEU A 104 -32.33 1.70 -0.85
N GLN A 105 -32.72 2.71 -0.07
CA GLN A 105 -31.84 3.83 0.31
C GLN A 105 -30.61 3.34 1.09
N ILE A 106 -30.83 2.47 2.08
CA ILE A 106 -29.75 1.86 2.87
C ILE A 106 -28.83 1.03 1.98
N LEU A 107 -29.39 0.24 1.06
CA LEU A 107 -28.61 -0.59 0.15
C LEU A 107 -27.73 0.24 -0.77
N ILE A 108 -28.26 1.32 -1.35
CA ILE A 108 -27.48 2.26 -2.18
C ILE A 108 -26.38 2.93 -1.38
N LEU A 109 -26.70 3.41 -0.16
CA LEU A 109 -25.73 4.07 0.71
C LEU A 109 -24.58 3.12 1.08
N MET A 110 -24.89 1.88 1.47
CA MET A 110 -23.88 0.87 1.81
C MET A 110 -23.03 0.49 0.61
N SER A 111 -23.65 0.34 -0.58
CA SER A 111 -22.94 0.10 -1.83
C SER A 111 -21.99 1.25 -2.17
N LEU A 112 -22.45 2.49 -2.08
CA LEU A 112 -21.63 3.67 -2.34
C LEU A 112 -20.45 3.77 -1.36
N LEU A 113 -20.71 3.55 -0.06
CA LEU A 113 -19.69 3.58 0.99
C LEU A 113 -18.59 2.52 0.76
N THR A 114 -18.95 1.37 0.18
CA THR A 114 -18.00 0.29 -0.11
C THR A 114 -17.15 0.60 -1.34
N VAL A 115 -17.73 1.20 -2.39
CA VAL A 115 -17.06 1.46 -3.67
C VAL A 115 -16.23 2.74 -3.65
N LEU A 116 -16.69 3.77 -2.93
CA LEU A 116 -16.08 5.10 -2.92
C LEU A 116 -14.59 5.11 -2.54
N PRO A 117 -14.12 4.39 -1.49
CA PRO A 117 -12.69 4.38 -1.15
C PRO A 117 -11.81 3.81 -2.28
N SER A 118 -12.26 2.76 -2.97
CA SER A 118 -11.51 2.17 -4.08
C SER A 118 -11.43 3.12 -5.27
N LEU A 119 -12.51 3.84 -5.57
CA LEU A 119 -12.56 4.82 -6.65
C LEU A 119 -11.61 6.00 -6.35
N VAL A 120 -11.60 6.49 -5.12
CA VAL A 120 -10.66 7.56 -4.70
C VAL A 120 -9.21 7.10 -4.84
N LEU A 121 -8.88 5.87 -4.41
CA LEU A 121 -7.53 5.32 -4.60
C LEU A 121 -7.14 5.22 -6.07
N MET A 122 -8.07 4.85 -6.96
CA MET A 122 -7.82 4.80 -8.40
C MET A 122 -7.57 6.17 -9.03
N MET A 123 -8.03 7.27 -8.41
CA MET A 123 -7.75 8.65 -8.85
C MET A 123 -6.39 9.18 -8.38
N THR A 124 -5.64 8.40 -7.60
CA THR A 124 -4.33 8.77 -7.07
C THR A 124 -3.20 8.03 -7.78
N SER A 125 -1.94 8.34 -7.41
CA SER A 125 -0.75 7.62 -7.88
C SER A 125 -0.66 6.17 -7.42
N PHE A 126 -1.54 5.71 -6.54
CA PHE A 126 -1.53 4.37 -5.94
C PHE A 126 -1.52 3.25 -6.98
N THR A 127 -2.35 3.37 -8.04
CA THR A 127 -2.50 2.33 -9.06
C THR A 127 -1.18 2.04 -9.78
N ARG A 128 -0.44 3.05 -10.22
CA ARG A 128 0.87 2.86 -10.87
C ARG A 128 1.86 2.19 -9.92
N ILE A 129 1.93 2.67 -8.69
CA ILE A 129 2.91 2.21 -7.70
C ILE A 129 2.68 0.74 -7.36
N ILE A 130 1.45 0.34 -7.05
CA ILE A 130 1.15 -1.05 -6.65
C ILE A 130 1.45 -2.05 -7.77
N ILE A 131 1.18 -1.66 -9.02
CA ILE A 131 1.45 -2.50 -10.19
C ILE A 131 2.95 -2.67 -10.39
N VAL A 132 3.72 -1.57 -10.35
CA VAL A 132 5.19 -1.62 -10.51
C VAL A 132 5.83 -2.45 -9.40
N LEU A 133 5.41 -2.29 -8.14
CA LEU A 133 5.90 -3.10 -7.03
C LEU A 133 5.56 -4.58 -7.18
N SER A 134 4.37 -4.89 -7.70
CA SER A 134 3.97 -6.27 -7.99
C SER A 134 4.80 -6.88 -9.10
N LEU A 135 5.09 -6.12 -10.17
CA LEU A 135 5.97 -6.54 -11.27
C LEU A 135 7.42 -6.72 -10.79
N LEU A 136 7.93 -5.83 -9.93
CA LEU A 136 9.25 -5.97 -9.32
C LEU A 136 9.37 -7.28 -8.53
N ARG A 137 8.37 -7.60 -7.69
CA ARG A 137 8.33 -8.88 -6.95
C ARG A 137 8.38 -10.07 -7.90
N GLN A 138 7.62 -10.04 -8.99
CA GLN A 138 7.63 -11.10 -10.01
C GLN A 138 8.97 -11.19 -10.73
N ALA A 139 9.59 -10.06 -11.06
CA ALA A 139 10.90 -10.01 -11.73
C ALA A 139 12.00 -10.67 -10.91
N LEU A 140 11.97 -10.50 -9.59
CA LEU A 140 12.88 -11.14 -8.64
C LEU A 140 12.64 -12.65 -8.49
N GLY A 141 11.54 -13.20 -9.03
CA GLY A 141 11.17 -14.60 -8.88
C GLY A 141 10.51 -14.94 -7.53
N LEU A 142 10.19 -13.92 -6.74
CA LEU A 142 9.57 -14.08 -5.43
C LEU A 142 8.06 -14.24 -5.57
N GLN A 143 7.52 -15.42 -5.21
CA GLN A 143 6.09 -15.70 -5.39
C GLN A 143 5.22 -15.09 -4.29
N GLN A 144 5.70 -15.04 -3.04
CA GLN A 144 4.91 -14.63 -1.87
C GLN A 144 5.60 -13.60 -0.95
N THR A 145 6.88 -13.34 -1.14
CA THR A 145 7.65 -12.37 -0.34
C THR A 145 8.08 -11.17 -1.19
N PRO A 146 7.87 -9.91 -0.72
CA PRO A 146 7.11 -9.51 0.46
C PRO A 146 5.59 -9.78 0.31
N PRO A 147 4.83 -9.99 1.45
CA PRO A 147 3.39 -10.19 1.41
C PRO A 147 2.66 -9.02 0.76
N ASN A 148 1.49 -9.28 0.14
CA ASN A 148 0.70 -8.24 -0.52
C ASN A 148 0.39 -7.05 0.38
N GLN A 149 0.17 -7.27 1.68
CA GLN A 149 -0.11 -6.22 2.65
C GLN A 149 1.05 -5.22 2.78
N VAL A 150 2.30 -5.71 2.74
CA VAL A 150 3.50 -4.85 2.78
C VAL A 150 3.59 -4.01 1.51
N LEU A 151 3.33 -4.60 0.34
CA LEU A 151 3.32 -3.86 -0.94
C LEU A 151 2.22 -2.80 -0.97
N VAL A 152 1.02 -3.14 -0.51
CA VAL A 152 -0.10 -2.19 -0.40
C VAL A 152 0.24 -1.06 0.57
N GLY A 153 0.79 -1.37 1.75
CA GLY A 153 1.22 -0.36 2.72
C GLY A 153 2.28 0.58 2.13
N LEU A 154 3.31 0.02 1.48
CA LEU A 154 4.36 0.80 0.83
C LEU A 154 3.82 1.68 -0.31
N ALA A 155 2.91 1.13 -1.12
CA ALA A 155 2.26 1.87 -2.20
C ALA A 155 1.41 3.02 -1.65
N LEU A 156 0.69 2.83 -0.54
CA LEU A 156 -0.08 3.89 0.11
C LEU A 156 0.83 5.00 0.66
N PHE A 157 1.91 4.65 1.36
CA PHE A 157 2.86 5.65 1.87
C PHE A 157 3.49 6.47 0.76
N LEU A 158 3.96 5.80 -0.30
CA LEU A 158 4.57 6.49 -1.44
C LEU A 158 3.53 7.34 -2.19
N SER A 159 2.30 6.84 -2.34
CA SER A 159 1.21 7.59 -2.94
C SER A 159 0.88 8.85 -2.14
N MET A 160 0.79 8.76 -0.80
CA MET A 160 0.58 9.93 0.05
C MET A 160 1.71 10.95 -0.09
N PHE A 161 2.97 10.48 -0.17
CA PHE A 161 4.13 11.36 -0.36
C PHE A 161 4.05 12.10 -1.71
N ILE A 162 3.76 11.40 -2.79
CA ILE A 162 3.63 11.98 -4.14
C ILE A 162 2.44 12.93 -4.23
N MET A 163 1.31 12.55 -3.62
CA MET A 163 0.07 13.33 -3.64
C MET A 163 0.07 14.51 -2.67
N ARG A 164 1.11 14.67 -1.83
CA ARG A 164 1.19 15.72 -0.82
C ARG A 164 0.84 17.12 -1.35
N PRO A 165 1.40 17.60 -2.47
CA PRO A 165 1.06 18.94 -2.99
C PRO A 165 -0.42 19.08 -3.36
N SER A 166 -1.04 18.02 -3.93
CA SER A 166 -2.47 18.01 -4.23
C SER A 166 -3.32 17.95 -2.96
N LEU A 167 -2.91 17.18 -1.95
CA LEU A 167 -3.60 17.12 -0.66
C LEU A 167 -3.52 18.44 0.10
N ASP A 168 -2.37 19.13 0.06
CA ASP A 168 -2.21 20.46 0.66
C ASP A 168 -3.11 21.49 -0.05
N GLN A 169 -3.26 21.42 -1.37
CA GLN A 169 -4.20 22.24 -2.13
C GLN A 169 -5.66 21.96 -1.75
N ILE A 170 -6.05 20.70 -1.65
CA ILE A 170 -7.40 20.30 -1.21
C ILE A 170 -7.67 20.82 0.21
N ASN A 171 -6.72 20.68 1.12
CA ASN A 171 -6.84 21.16 2.48
C ASN A 171 -7.04 22.70 2.52
N ALA A 172 -6.26 23.44 1.72
CA ALA A 172 -6.34 24.88 1.67
C ALA A 172 -7.62 25.42 1.00
N SER A 173 -8.05 24.76 -0.11
CA SER A 173 -9.17 25.26 -0.93
C SER A 173 -10.54 24.73 -0.50
N ALA A 174 -10.59 23.55 0.17
CA ALA A 174 -11.84 22.89 0.51
C ALA A 174 -11.98 22.66 2.03
N PHE A 175 -11.08 21.90 2.68
CA PHE A 175 -11.28 21.50 4.08
C PHE A 175 -11.21 22.66 5.06
N LYS A 176 -10.24 23.57 4.94
CA LYS A 176 -10.13 24.74 5.83
C LYS A 176 -11.31 25.69 5.71
N PRO A 177 -11.77 26.11 4.49
CA PRO A 177 -12.95 26.94 4.34
C PRO A 177 -14.23 26.26 4.81
N TYR A 178 -14.36 24.94 4.58
CA TYR A 178 -15.50 24.16 5.10
C TYR A 178 -15.52 24.12 6.63
N GLY A 179 -14.38 23.86 7.28
CA GLY A 179 -14.25 23.86 8.73
C GLY A 179 -14.49 25.24 9.37
N ALA A 180 -14.26 26.32 8.62
CA ALA A 180 -14.60 27.70 9.03
C ALA A 180 -16.06 28.09 8.71
N GLY A 181 -16.87 27.20 8.16
CA GLY A 181 -18.27 27.47 7.80
C GLY A 181 -18.44 28.43 6.61
N GLN A 182 -17.39 28.67 5.82
CA GLN A 182 -17.41 29.62 4.70
C GLN A 182 -18.00 29.02 3.41
N ILE A 183 -17.96 27.71 3.27
CA ILE A 183 -18.46 26.98 2.11
C ILE A 183 -19.32 25.79 2.52
N THR A 184 -20.19 25.34 1.62
CA THR A 184 -21.01 24.16 1.81
C THR A 184 -20.20 22.88 1.53
N ILE A 185 -20.73 21.73 1.97
CA ILE A 185 -20.11 20.43 1.67
C ILE A 185 -20.05 20.16 0.17
N GLU A 186 -21.09 20.56 -0.58
CA GLU A 186 -21.16 20.41 -2.03
C GLU A 186 -20.01 21.19 -2.72
N GLU A 187 -19.77 22.41 -2.26
CA GLU A 187 -18.69 23.25 -2.78
C GLU A 187 -17.31 22.70 -2.39
N ALA A 188 -17.16 22.19 -1.16
CA ALA A 188 -15.92 21.56 -0.71
C ALA A 188 -15.60 20.31 -1.57
N VAL A 189 -16.58 19.46 -1.89
CA VAL A 189 -16.43 18.30 -2.77
C VAL A 189 -16.06 18.73 -4.19
N THR A 190 -16.73 19.76 -4.72
CA THR A 190 -16.46 20.29 -6.06
C THR A 190 -15.04 20.83 -6.16
N ARG A 191 -14.58 21.63 -5.18
CA ARG A 191 -13.22 22.18 -5.14
C ARG A 191 -12.17 21.07 -5.02
N SER A 192 -12.43 20.06 -4.19
CA SER A 192 -11.54 18.88 -4.07
C SER A 192 -11.47 18.10 -5.38
N GLY A 193 -12.62 17.93 -6.04
CA GLY A 193 -12.72 17.29 -7.36
C GLY A 193 -11.89 18.03 -8.41
N THR A 194 -11.94 19.35 -8.43
CA THR A 194 -11.14 20.16 -9.39
C THR A 194 -9.64 19.95 -9.20
N VAL A 195 -9.15 19.84 -7.98
CA VAL A 195 -7.72 19.55 -7.72
C VAL A 195 -7.34 18.16 -8.22
N LEU A 196 -8.17 17.12 -7.93
CA LEU A 196 -7.94 15.77 -8.41
C LEU A 196 -8.03 15.68 -9.95
N HIS A 197 -8.98 16.38 -10.54
CA HIS A 197 -9.12 16.50 -11.99
C HIS A 197 -7.84 17.04 -12.62
N GLY A 198 -7.31 18.15 -12.08
CA GLY A 198 -6.06 18.73 -12.55
C GLY A 198 -4.86 17.79 -12.39
N PHE A 199 -4.81 16.98 -11.32
CA PHE A 199 -3.79 15.96 -11.15
C PHE A 199 -3.91 14.87 -12.22
N MET A 200 -5.10 14.30 -12.40
CA MET A 200 -5.32 13.24 -13.40
C MET A 200 -5.05 13.72 -14.83
N MET A 201 -5.46 14.96 -15.19
CA MET A 201 -5.19 15.53 -16.51
C MET A 201 -3.71 15.63 -16.83
N ARG A 202 -2.86 16.02 -15.87
CA ARG A 202 -1.40 16.09 -16.08
C ARG A 202 -0.77 14.73 -16.31
N GLN A 203 -1.34 13.67 -15.74
CA GLN A 203 -0.80 12.31 -15.84
C GLN A 203 -1.42 11.50 -16.98
N THR A 204 -2.53 11.96 -17.57
CA THR A 204 -3.23 11.27 -18.66
C THR A 204 -2.59 11.59 -20.00
N ARG A 205 -2.31 10.55 -20.79
CA ARG A 205 -1.79 10.71 -22.15
C ARG A 205 -2.88 11.20 -23.10
N GLN A 206 -2.55 12.13 -23.97
CA GLN A 206 -3.49 12.66 -24.96
C GLN A 206 -4.09 11.58 -25.86
N THR A 207 -3.32 10.54 -26.20
CA THR A 207 -3.80 9.39 -26.99
C THR A 207 -4.90 8.62 -26.30
N ASP A 208 -4.79 8.44 -24.97
CA ASP A 208 -5.78 7.71 -24.19
C ASP A 208 -7.03 8.56 -23.96
N LEU A 209 -6.84 9.85 -23.69
CA LEU A 209 -7.94 10.80 -23.59
C LEU A 209 -8.78 10.84 -24.88
N LYS A 210 -8.09 10.93 -26.04
CA LYS A 210 -8.74 10.92 -27.35
C LYS A 210 -9.50 9.61 -27.59
N LEU A 211 -8.93 8.47 -27.26
CA LEU A 211 -9.58 7.17 -27.38
C LEU A 211 -10.94 7.13 -26.67
N PHE A 212 -10.99 7.57 -25.40
CA PHE A 212 -12.23 7.57 -24.64
C PHE A 212 -13.22 8.67 -25.08
N ALA A 213 -12.73 9.81 -25.58
CA ALA A 213 -13.58 10.84 -26.19
C ALA A 213 -14.25 10.31 -27.47
N ASP A 214 -13.50 9.63 -28.34
CA ASP A 214 -14.00 9.02 -29.57
C ASP A 214 -15.04 7.90 -29.26
N LEU A 215 -14.79 7.07 -28.26
CA LEU A 215 -15.72 6.04 -27.78
C LEU A 215 -17.03 6.65 -27.25
N ALA A 216 -16.93 7.78 -26.55
CA ALA A 216 -18.09 8.52 -26.05
C ALA A 216 -18.79 9.37 -27.12
N LYS A 217 -18.26 9.42 -28.37
CA LYS A 217 -18.75 10.26 -29.46
C LYS A 217 -18.86 11.74 -29.10
N VAL A 218 -17.96 12.22 -28.25
CA VAL A 218 -17.90 13.62 -27.83
C VAL A 218 -16.90 14.34 -28.73
N PRO A 219 -17.23 15.54 -29.24
CA PRO A 219 -16.29 16.35 -30.02
C PRO A 219 -15.08 16.74 -29.18
N ALA A 220 -13.99 17.13 -29.85
CA ALA A 220 -12.77 17.57 -29.18
C ALA A 220 -13.05 18.66 -28.13
N PHE A 221 -12.50 18.52 -26.94
CA PHE A 221 -12.66 19.48 -25.85
C PHE A 221 -11.87 20.77 -26.14
N ALA A 222 -12.47 21.93 -25.88
CA ALA A 222 -11.85 23.22 -26.07
C ALA A 222 -10.74 23.50 -25.04
N SER A 223 -10.91 22.99 -23.83
CA SER A 223 -9.97 23.16 -22.73
C SER A 223 -9.81 21.84 -21.93
N PRO A 224 -8.63 21.60 -21.34
CA PRO A 224 -8.43 20.47 -20.42
C PRO A 224 -9.41 20.45 -19.23
N ALA A 225 -9.91 21.62 -18.83
CA ALA A 225 -10.87 21.74 -17.75
C ALA A 225 -12.30 21.25 -18.12
N ASP A 226 -12.61 21.22 -19.43
CA ASP A 226 -13.94 20.84 -19.92
C ASP A 226 -14.14 19.32 -20.03
N VAL A 227 -13.08 18.54 -19.78
CA VAL A 227 -13.14 17.08 -19.85
C VAL A 227 -13.94 16.54 -18.68
N PRO A 228 -15.06 15.83 -18.91
CA PRO A 228 -15.86 15.29 -17.82
C PRO A 228 -15.13 14.10 -17.13
N PHE A 229 -15.37 13.93 -15.83
CA PHE A 229 -14.80 12.81 -15.06
C PHE A 229 -15.12 11.44 -15.67
N SER A 230 -16.26 11.28 -16.30
CA SER A 230 -16.67 10.03 -16.97
C SER A 230 -15.73 9.58 -18.08
N ILE A 231 -15.06 10.52 -18.75
CA ILE A 231 -14.07 10.28 -19.80
C ILE A 231 -12.67 10.28 -19.19
N LEU A 232 -12.38 11.24 -18.31
CA LEU A 232 -11.06 11.41 -17.74
C LEU A 232 -10.64 10.22 -16.87
N LEU A 233 -11.53 9.68 -16.04
CA LEU A 233 -11.20 8.60 -15.11
C LEU A 233 -10.73 7.32 -15.83
N PRO A 234 -11.47 6.76 -16.80
CA PRO A 234 -11.00 5.58 -17.53
C PRO A 234 -9.77 5.87 -18.40
N ALA A 235 -9.64 7.06 -18.96
CA ALA A 235 -8.45 7.47 -19.71
C ALA A 235 -7.22 7.55 -18.81
N TYR A 236 -7.36 8.10 -17.61
CA TYR A 236 -6.32 8.18 -16.60
C TYR A 236 -5.87 6.79 -16.15
N VAL A 237 -6.80 5.92 -15.74
CA VAL A 237 -6.48 4.56 -15.29
C VAL A 237 -5.75 3.77 -16.38
N THR A 238 -6.21 3.88 -17.64
CA THR A 238 -5.55 3.22 -18.78
C THR A 238 -4.14 3.77 -19.00
N SER A 239 -3.96 5.07 -18.88
CA SER A 239 -2.67 5.74 -18.99
C SER A 239 -1.70 5.33 -17.87
N GLU A 240 -2.21 5.21 -16.63
CA GLU A 240 -1.45 4.72 -15.46
C GLU A 240 -1.01 3.26 -15.65
N LEU A 241 -1.92 2.39 -16.14
CA LEU A 241 -1.60 1.01 -16.48
C LEU A 241 -0.48 0.91 -17.51
N LYS A 242 -0.60 1.65 -18.63
CA LYS A 242 0.45 1.66 -19.67
C LYS A 242 1.80 2.11 -19.12
N THR A 243 1.81 3.16 -18.33
CA THR A 243 3.03 3.69 -17.72
C THR A 243 3.62 2.70 -16.70
N ALA A 244 2.78 2.08 -15.87
CA ALA A 244 3.20 1.06 -14.91
C ALA A 244 3.84 -0.15 -15.61
N PHE A 245 3.24 -0.62 -16.71
CA PHE A 245 3.81 -1.72 -17.49
C PHE A 245 5.11 -1.34 -18.20
N GLN A 246 5.24 -0.11 -18.68
CA GLN A 246 6.49 0.36 -19.26
C GLN A 246 7.63 0.41 -18.24
N ILE A 247 7.37 0.97 -17.05
CA ILE A 247 8.36 1.00 -15.96
C ILE A 247 8.68 -0.43 -15.51
N GLY A 248 7.65 -1.26 -15.32
CA GLY A 248 7.81 -2.65 -14.92
C GLY A 248 8.62 -3.47 -15.92
N PHE A 249 8.40 -3.25 -17.21
CA PHE A 249 9.19 -3.92 -18.27
C PHE A 249 10.68 -3.53 -18.20
N LEU A 250 10.98 -2.24 -18.01
CA LEU A 250 12.36 -1.78 -17.85
C LEU A 250 13.05 -2.41 -16.64
N ILE A 251 12.31 -2.53 -15.52
CA ILE A 251 12.81 -3.21 -14.31
C ILE A 251 13.01 -4.71 -14.58
N PHE A 252 12.15 -5.33 -15.39
CA PHE A 252 12.21 -6.76 -15.68
C PHE A 252 13.40 -7.15 -16.58
N LEU A 253 13.84 -6.26 -17.47
CA LEU A 253 14.89 -6.54 -18.46
C LEU A 253 16.18 -7.13 -17.86
N PRO A 254 16.84 -6.54 -16.84
CA PRO A 254 18.07 -7.10 -16.30
C PRO A 254 17.87 -8.50 -15.68
N PHE A 255 16.72 -8.74 -15.06
CA PHE A 255 16.41 -10.04 -14.48
C PHE A 255 16.10 -11.10 -15.53
N LEU A 256 15.49 -10.72 -16.65
CA LEU A 256 15.24 -11.60 -17.78
C LEU A 256 16.56 -12.05 -18.42
N VAL A 257 17.55 -11.16 -18.52
CA VAL A 257 18.88 -11.54 -19.02
C VAL A 257 19.53 -12.59 -18.10
N ILE A 258 19.43 -12.44 -16.78
CA ILE A 258 19.94 -13.45 -15.83
C ILE A 258 19.23 -14.78 -16.04
N ASP A 259 17.89 -14.79 -16.19
CA ASP A 259 17.14 -16.02 -16.44
C ASP A 259 17.59 -16.72 -17.72
N LEU A 260 17.82 -15.95 -18.79
CA LEU A 260 18.25 -16.49 -20.08
C LEU A 260 19.65 -17.09 -20.00
N VAL A 261 20.59 -16.42 -19.34
CA VAL A 261 21.97 -16.94 -19.16
C VAL A 261 21.96 -18.23 -18.32
N VAL A 262 21.23 -18.22 -17.18
CA VAL A 262 21.11 -19.42 -16.33
C VAL A 262 20.44 -20.56 -17.09
N ALA A 263 19.36 -20.31 -17.84
CA ALA A 263 18.67 -21.32 -18.62
C ALA A 263 19.57 -21.91 -19.69
N SER A 264 20.31 -21.09 -20.44
CA SER A 264 21.22 -21.55 -21.50
C SER A 264 22.38 -22.41 -20.94
N THR A 265 22.93 -22.02 -19.79
CA THR A 265 23.99 -22.81 -19.12
C THR A 265 23.49 -24.15 -18.61
N LEU A 266 22.30 -24.19 -17.98
CA LEU A 266 21.70 -25.46 -17.51
C LEU A 266 21.38 -26.41 -18.66
N MET A 267 20.85 -25.89 -19.78
CA MET A 267 20.60 -26.71 -20.97
C MET A 267 21.89 -27.26 -21.58
N SER A 268 22.96 -26.45 -21.61
CA SER A 268 24.27 -26.90 -22.10
C SER A 268 24.87 -28.03 -21.26
N LEU A 269 24.59 -28.04 -19.95
CA LEU A 269 25.01 -29.07 -19.01
C LEU A 269 24.10 -30.33 -19.03
N GLY A 270 23.04 -30.33 -19.86
CA GLY A 270 22.08 -31.44 -19.93
C GLY A 270 21.09 -31.50 -18.74
N MET A 271 21.04 -30.47 -17.88
CA MET A 271 20.24 -30.45 -16.66
C MET A 271 18.81 -29.96 -16.95
N MET A 272 18.08 -30.66 -17.83
CA MET A 272 16.74 -30.25 -18.29
C MET A 272 15.65 -30.35 -17.21
N MET A 273 15.85 -31.13 -16.14
CA MET A 273 14.87 -31.33 -15.07
C MET A 273 14.89 -30.20 -13.99
N LEU A 274 15.94 -29.39 -13.95
CA LEU A 274 16.05 -28.29 -12.99
C LEU A 274 15.36 -27.05 -13.52
N SER A 275 14.52 -26.40 -12.66
CA SER A 275 13.88 -25.15 -13.01
C SER A 275 14.90 -24.00 -13.04
N PRO A 276 15.16 -23.35 -14.19
CA PRO A 276 16.09 -22.24 -14.29
C PRO A 276 15.73 -21.06 -13.35
N ALA A 277 14.45 -20.85 -13.11
CA ALA A 277 13.98 -19.78 -12.24
C ALA A 277 14.43 -19.92 -10.78
N ILE A 278 14.52 -21.15 -10.26
CA ILE A 278 15.00 -21.40 -8.89
C ILE A 278 16.50 -21.14 -8.79
N ILE A 279 17.26 -21.52 -9.80
CA ILE A 279 18.72 -21.33 -9.83
C ILE A 279 19.08 -19.85 -10.07
N SER A 280 18.30 -19.12 -10.85
CA SER A 280 18.56 -17.71 -11.13
C SER A 280 18.19 -16.76 -9.95
N MET A 281 17.28 -17.19 -9.07
CA MET A 281 16.76 -16.36 -7.98
C MET A 281 17.87 -15.75 -7.08
N PRO A 282 18.87 -16.51 -6.57
CA PRO A 282 19.96 -15.94 -5.77
C PRO A 282 20.74 -14.84 -6.51
N PHE A 283 21.00 -15.02 -7.79
CA PHE A 283 21.72 -14.03 -8.61
C PHE A 283 20.90 -12.74 -8.81
N LYS A 284 19.58 -12.87 -9.00
CA LYS A 284 18.67 -11.74 -9.09
C LYS A 284 18.63 -10.93 -7.80
N LEU A 285 18.52 -11.62 -6.66
CA LEU A 285 18.52 -10.97 -5.35
C LEU A 285 19.84 -10.26 -5.06
N LEU A 286 20.97 -10.91 -5.39
CA LEU A 286 22.29 -10.32 -5.22
C LEU A 286 22.45 -9.08 -6.08
N LEU A 287 22.06 -9.12 -7.36
CA LEU A 287 22.09 -7.96 -8.25
C LEU A 287 21.23 -6.83 -7.68
N PHE A 288 20.00 -7.14 -7.24
CA PHE A 288 19.07 -6.16 -6.72
C PHE A 288 19.59 -5.44 -5.47
N VAL A 289 20.23 -6.19 -4.56
CA VAL A 289 20.86 -5.62 -3.36
C VAL A 289 22.09 -4.80 -3.69
N LEU A 290 22.94 -5.29 -4.63
CA LEU A 290 24.17 -4.61 -5.01
C LEU A 290 23.93 -3.24 -5.62
N VAL A 291 22.85 -3.09 -6.39
CA VAL A 291 22.48 -1.84 -7.10
C VAL A 291 21.61 -0.93 -6.24
N ASP A 292 21.28 -1.32 -4.99
CA ASP A 292 20.28 -0.66 -4.15
C ASP A 292 18.93 -0.51 -4.89
N GLY A 293 18.41 -1.65 -5.35
CA GLY A 293 17.22 -1.70 -6.20
C GLY A 293 15.97 -1.09 -5.57
N TRP A 294 15.86 -1.07 -4.22
CA TRP A 294 14.75 -0.40 -3.55
C TRP A 294 14.79 1.10 -3.72
N ALA A 295 15.95 1.74 -3.46
CA ALA A 295 16.10 3.18 -3.60
C ALA A 295 15.89 3.62 -5.05
N LEU A 296 16.44 2.87 -6.03
CA LEU A 296 16.23 3.14 -7.44
C LEU A 296 14.76 3.02 -7.85
N THR A 297 14.07 1.98 -7.40
CA THR A 297 12.65 1.78 -7.75
C THR A 297 11.77 2.88 -7.15
N MET A 298 11.94 3.19 -5.85
CA MET A 298 11.17 4.24 -5.21
C MET A 298 11.46 5.62 -5.80
N GLY A 299 12.74 5.92 -6.05
CA GLY A 299 13.18 7.18 -6.66
C GLY A 299 12.64 7.35 -8.08
N SER A 300 12.70 6.31 -8.92
CA SER A 300 12.17 6.35 -10.29
C SER A 300 10.65 6.49 -10.32
N LEU A 301 9.94 5.79 -9.42
CA LEU A 301 8.50 5.94 -9.26
C LEU A 301 8.12 7.38 -8.86
N ALA A 302 8.78 7.94 -7.85
CA ALA A 302 8.52 9.32 -7.43
C ALA A 302 8.84 10.32 -8.56
N ALA A 303 9.97 10.16 -9.24
CA ALA A 303 10.37 11.01 -10.37
C ALA A 303 9.40 10.91 -11.56
N SER A 304 8.76 9.76 -11.78
CA SER A 304 7.80 9.56 -12.87
C SER A 304 6.53 10.43 -12.75
N PHE A 305 6.23 10.96 -11.56
CA PHE A 305 5.13 11.88 -11.31
C PHE A 305 5.57 13.36 -11.27
N GLY A 306 6.88 13.63 -11.08
CA GLY A 306 7.42 14.98 -11.02
C GLY A 306 7.77 15.60 -12.38
N GLY A 307 7.69 14.84 -13.48
CA GLY A 307 8.08 15.25 -14.82
C GLY A 307 6.92 15.74 -15.71
N GLY A 308 5.75 16.06 -15.13
CA GLY A 308 4.58 16.57 -15.85
C GLY A 308 4.35 18.04 -15.62
#